data_5140a10126a382cffa4a953573ae874e
#
_entry.id   5140a10126a382cffa4a953573ae874e
#
_cell.length_a   1.000
_cell.length_b   1.000
_cell.length_c   1.000
_cell.angle_alpha   90.00
_cell.angle_beta   90.00
_cell.angle_gamma   90.00
#
_symmetry.space_group_name_H-M   'P 1'
#
loop_
_entity.id
_entity.type
_entity.pdbx_description
1 polymer ?
#
loop_
_entity_poly.entity_id
_entity_poly.type
_entity_poly.pdbx_seq_one_letter_code
_entity_poly.pdbx_strand_id
1 'polypeptide(L)'
;MSWPISRARRTSHTWRLAGVLPIAITLAVTGCGGGVAVNTDFDPSAAFPTFKTYSWRAGTKLPNPLSEQRLIAAVDAQLKAKGLTRVDSAGDISVTYHAAAEKELDVQTFQTGGYYGCWGGCMGTSSTSVKNVTVGTIIVDIVDTKSNKMVWRGTGTDTVSGDASENAQKINDAVEEMFKNYPPKSK
;
A
#
# COMPACT_ATOMS: atom_id res chain seq x y z
N MET A 1 -43.56 47.00 -68.06
CA MET A 1 -44.22 47.09 -66.71
C MET A 1 -43.77 45.91 -65.89
N SER A 2 -42.73 46.11 -65.12
CA SER A 2 -42.05 45.08 -64.36
C SER A 2 -42.22 45.30 -62.83
N TRP A 3 -42.82 44.35 -62.12
CA TRP A 3 -43.02 44.44 -60.72
C TRP A 3 -41.85 43.71 -59.98
N PRO A 4 -41.27 44.23 -58.94
CA PRO A 4 -40.21 43.56 -58.22
C PRO A 4 -40.75 42.63 -57.14
N ILE A 5 -40.20 41.43 -57.12
CA ILE A 5 -40.47 40.36 -56.13
C ILE A 5 -39.63 40.69 -54.87
N SER A 6 -40.31 40.97 -53.76
CA SER A 6 -39.67 41.15 -52.44
C SER A 6 -39.24 39.81 -51.85
N ARG A 7 -37.95 39.64 -51.55
CA ARG A 7 -37.38 38.50 -50.88
C ARG A 7 -37.60 38.64 -49.39
N ALA A 8 -38.35 37.73 -48.83
CA ALA A 8 -38.46 37.53 -47.37
C ALA A 8 -37.14 37.00 -46.81
N ARG A 9 -36.58 37.69 -45.85
CA ARG A 9 -35.42 37.21 -45.05
C ARG A 9 -35.88 36.18 -44.04
N ARG A 10 -35.36 34.96 -44.17
CA ARG A 10 -35.47 33.94 -43.13
C ARG A 10 -34.44 34.26 -42.03
N THR A 11 -34.89 34.59 -40.85
CA THR A 11 -34.10 34.65 -39.63
C THR A 11 -33.89 33.24 -39.13
N SER A 12 -32.66 32.74 -39.21
CA SER A 12 -32.26 31.49 -38.62
C SER A 12 -32.03 31.67 -37.10
N HIS A 13 -32.93 31.15 -36.30
CA HIS A 13 -32.71 31.03 -34.87
C HIS A 13 -31.73 29.87 -34.61
N THR A 14 -30.49 30.24 -34.31
CA THR A 14 -29.50 29.29 -33.79
C THR A 14 -29.81 28.98 -32.32
N TRP A 15 -30.35 27.82 -32.08
CA TRP A 15 -30.48 27.28 -30.71
C TRP A 15 -29.07 26.87 -30.21
N ARG A 16 -28.60 27.62 -29.24
CA ARG A 16 -27.40 27.24 -28.45
C ARG A 16 -27.84 26.11 -27.53
N LEU A 17 -27.45 24.89 -27.85
CA LEU A 17 -27.49 23.75 -26.95
C LEU A 17 -26.47 24.02 -25.85
N ALA A 18 -26.97 24.39 -24.68
CA ALA A 18 -26.17 24.41 -23.44
C ALA A 18 -25.80 22.96 -23.09
N GLY A 19 -24.54 22.62 -23.32
CA GLY A 19 -23.99 21.32 -22.92
C GLY A 19 -23.95 21.22 -21.39
N VAL A 20 -24.79 20.37 -20.85
CA VAL A 20 -24.71 19.95 -19.45
C VAL A 20 -23.61 18.91 -19.37
N LEU A 21 -22.45 19.31 -18.80
CA LEU A 21 -21.36 18.39 -18.48
C LEU A 21 -21.79 17.53 -17.29
N PRO A 22 -21.81 16.19 -17.39
CA PRO A 22 -22.03 15.37 -16.23
C PRO A 22 -20.77 15.41 -15.34
N ILE A 23 -20.88 16.00 -14.16
CA ILE A 23 -19.87 15.89 -13.11
C ILE A 23 -19.90 14.44 -12.62
N ALA A 24 -18.94 13.64 -13.07
CA ALA A 24 -18.68 12.31 -12.52
C ALA A 24 -18.08 12.48 -11.13
N ILE A 25 -18.94 12.36 -10.10
CA ILE A 25 -18.51 12.27 -8.70
C ILE A 25 -17.88 10.88 -8.52
N THR A 26 -16.56 10.78 -8.62
CA THR A 26 -15.81 9.61 -8.18
C THR A 26 -15.88 9.55 -6.66
N LEU A 27 -16.74 8.67 -6.12
CA LEU A 27 -16.68 8.27 -4.71
C LEU A 27 -15.35 7.55 -4.50
N ALA A 28 -14.38 8.23 -3.90
CA ALA A 28 -13.22 7.59 -3.31
C ALA A 28 -13.71 6.85 -2.06
N VAL A 29 -13.90 5.55 -2.19
CA VAL A 29 -14.13 4.65 -1.03
C VAL A 29 -12.79 4.54 -0.31
N THR A 30 -12.57 5.40 0.68
CA THR A 30 -11.49 5.20 1.65
C THR A 30 -11.90 4.03 2.54
N GLY A 31 -11.44 2.84 2.21
CA GLY A 31 -11.60 1.67 3.05
C GLY A 31 -10.82 1.87 4.34
N CYS A 32 -11.53 2.14 5.45
CA CYS A 32 -11.01 1.96 6.81
C CYS A 32 -10.99 0.46 7.14
N GLY A 33 -10.11 -0.29 6.50
CA GLY A 33 -9.67 -1.60 6.97
C GLY A 33 -8.35 -1.39 7.71
N GLY A 34 -8.15 -2.04 8.86
CA GLY A 34 -6.85 -2.05 9.53
C GLY A 34 -5.79 -2.58 8.56
N GLY A 35 -5.11 -1.66 7.89
CA GLY A 35 -4.11 -1.97 6.88
C GLY A 35 -2.78 -2.34 7.53
N VAL A 36 -1.94 -3.00 6.76
CA VAL A 36 -0.56 -3.32 7.15
C VAL A 36 0.16 -2.04 7.60
N ALA A 37 0.76 -2.08 8.78
CA ALA A 37 1.60 -0.98 9.25
C ALA A 37 2.94 -1.02 8.52
N VAL A 38 3.22 0.00 7.70
CA VAL A 38 4.44 0.07 6.89
C VAL A 38 5.30 1.24 7.31
N ASN A 39 6.61 1.00 7.41
CA ASN A 39 7.63 2.02 7.60
C ASN A 39 8.74 1.84 6.57
N THR A 40 9.33 2.95 6.09
CA THR A 40 10.45 2.92 5.15
C THR A 40 11.53 3.90 5.58
N ASP A 41 12.79 3.51 5.40
CA ASP A 41 13.96 4.34 5.64
C ASP A 41 14.94 4.21 4.48
N PHE A 42 15.74 5.26 4.22
CA PHE A 42 16.68 5.26 3.10
C PHE A 42 17.86 6.21 3.33
N ASP A 43 18.97 5.90 2.68
CA ASP A 43 20.13 6.79 2.63
C ASP A 43 19.89 7.91 1.59
N PRO A 44 19.75 9.17 2.01
CA PRO A 44 19.51 10.29 1.09
C PRO A 44 20.69 10.58 0.15
N SER A 45 21.88 10.03 0.43
CA SER A 45 23.07 10.15 -0.41
C SER A 45 23.16 9.07 -1.50
N ALA A 46 22.29 8.08 -1.48
CA ALA A 46 22.30 6.98 -2.44
C ALA A 46 21.84 7.43 -3.83
N ALA A 47 22.56 6.99 -4.84
CA ALA A 47 22.30 7.35 -6.24
C ALA A 47 21.24 6.42 -6.88
N PHE A 48 20.03 6.37 -6.33
CA PHE A 48 18.94 5.50 -6.79
C PHE A 48 18.71 5.50 -8.32
N PRO A 49 18.79 6.63 -9.05
CA PRO A 49 18.59 6.65 -10.50
C PRO A 49 19.62 5.86 -11.30
N THR A 50 20.76 5.54 -10.69
CA THR A 50 21.86 4.78 -11.37
C THR A 50 21.63 3.28 -11.32
N PHE A 51 20.83 2.78 -10.40
CA PHE A 51 20.53 1.36 -10.26
C PHE A 51 19.63 0.86 -11.38
N LYS A 52 20.05 -0.17 -12.09
CA LYS A 52 19.32 -0.79 -13.22
C LYS A 52 19.06 -2.26 -13.01
N THR A 53 19.91 -2.92 -12.24
CA THR A 53 19.86 -4.36 -12.01
C THR A 53 19.85 -4.69 -10.53
N TYR A 54 19.19 -5.79 -10.17
CA TYR A 54 19.22 -6.31 -8.81
C TYR A 54 19.42 -7.82 -8.79
N SER A 55 20.05 -8.29 -7.73
CA SER A 55 20.17 -9.72 -7.44
C SER A 55 19.69 -10.01 -6.02
N TRP A 56 19.14 -11.22 -5.82
CA TRP A 56 18.73 -11.66 -4.50
C TRP A 56 19.94 -12.15 -3.68
N ARG A 57 19.93 -11.82 -2.40
CA ARG A 57 20.85 -12.34 -1.39
C ARG A 57 20.07 -13.16 -0.39
N ALA A 58 20.67 -14.23 0.14
CA ALA A 58 20.04 -15.05 1.17
C ALA A 58 19.69 -14.22 2.42
N GLY A 59 18.46 -14.35 2.89
CA GLY A 59 17.95 -13.73 4.10
C GLY A 59 17.44 -14.77 5.10
N THR A 60 16.63 -14.33 6.05
CA THR A 60 15.97 -15.24 7.02
C THR A 60 14.77 -15.89 6.34
N LYS A 61 14.81 -17.22 6.17
CA LYS A 61 13.69 -17.97 5.56
C LYS A 61 12.40 -17.80 6.35
N LEU A 62 11.30 -17.64 5.63
CA LEU A 62 9.98 -17.71 6.25
C LEU A 62 9.67 -19.14 6.67
N PRO A 63 8.90 -19.32 7.77
CA PRO A 63 8.45 -20.66 8.20
C PRO A 63 7.62 -21.39 7.14
N ASN A 64 6.89 -20.64 6.30
CA ASN A 64 6.10 -21.18 5.20
C ASN A 64 6.77 -20.85 3.86
N PRO A 65 7.28 -21.88 3.11
CA PRO A 65 7.93 -21.67 1.82
C PRO A 65 7.03 -21.00 0.75
N LEU A 66 5.71 -21.23 0.80
CA LEU A 66 4.78 -20.57 -0.14
C LEU A 66 4.67 -19.08 0.14
N SER A 67 4.70 -18.67 1.40
CA SER A 67 4.72 -17.25 1.78
C SER A 67 6.03 -16.59 1.35
N GLU A 68 7.15 -17.30 1.44
CA GLU A 68 8.44 -16.85 0.94
C GLU A 68 8.42 -16.61 -0.59
N GLN A 69 7.89 -17.57 -1.34
CA GLN A 69 7.74 -17.42 -2.80
C GLN A 69 6.85 -16.23 -3.17
N ARG A 70 5.76 -16.00 -2.44
CA ARG A 70 4.86 -14.86 -2.65
C ARG A 70 5.55 -13.54 -2.35
N LEU A 71 6.31 -13.47 -1.25
CA LEU A 71 7.08 -12.28 -0.89
C LEU A 71 8.09 -11.94 -2.00
N ILE A 72 8.87 -12.92 -2.44
CA ILE A 72 9.86 -12.73 -3.52
C ILE A 72 9.15 -12.26 -4.80
N ALA A 73 8.05 -12.91 -5.19
CA ALA A 73 7.31 -12.54 -6.39
C ALA A 73 6.73 -11.12 -6.31
N ALA A 74 6.20 -10.73 -5.15
CA ALA A 74 5.66 -9.38 -4.94
C ALA A 74 6.76 -8.31 -5.04
N VAL A 75 7.93 -8.54 -4.40
CA VAL A 75 9.07 -7.62 -4.48
C VAL A 75 9.63 -7.55 -5.90
N ASP A 76 9.77 -8.69 -6.59
CA ASP A 76 10.20 -8.73 -8.00
C ASP A 76 9.25 -7.91 -8.90
N ALA A 77 7.93 -8.02 -8.68
CA ALA A 77 6.94 -7.24 -9.43
C ALA A 77 7.11 -5.72 -9.20
N GLN A 78 7.32 -5.30 -7.95
CA GLN A 78 7.54 -3.89 -7.63
C GLN A 78 8.83 -3.34 -8.22
N LEU A 79 9.95 -4.05 -8.07
CA LEU A 79 11.24 -3.63 -8.63
C LEU A 79 11.20 -3.55 -10.16
N LYS A 80 10.55 -4.52 -10.81
CA LYS A 80 10.31 -4.50 -12.26
C LYS A 80 9.46 -3.29 -12.68
N ALA A 81 8.39 -2.99 -11.95
CA ALA A 81 7.56 -1.81 -12.22
C ALA A 81 8.32 -0.49 -12.05
N LYS A 82 9.37 -0.47 -11.22
CA LYS A 82 10.29 0.66 -11.06
C LYS A 82 11.44 0.67 -12.07
N GLY A 83 11.45 -0.26 -13.04
CA GLY A 83 12.41 -0.30 -14.15
C GLY A 83 13.71 -1.06 -13.84
N LEU A 84 13.77 -1.82 -12.75
CA LEU A 84 14.93 -2.66 -12.44
C LEU A 84 14.78 -4.04 -13.08
N THR A 85 15.90 -4.62 -13.49
CA THR A 85 15.97 -5.96 -14.07
C THR A 85 16.65 -6.92 -13.11
N ARG A 86 16.01 -8.06 -12.86
CA ARG A 86 16.61 -9.14 -12.07
C ARG A 86 17.75 -9.81 -12.81
N VAL A 87 18.87 -10.05 -12.11
CA VAL A 87 20.01 -10.84 -12.56
C VAL A 87 20.35 -11.89 -11.51
N ASP A 88 21.05 -12.95 -11.91
CA ASP A 88 21.36 -14.06 -10.99
C ASP A 88 22.40 -13.67 -9.94
N SER A 89 23.34 -12.79 -10.31
CA SER A 89 24.40 -12.31 -9.41
C SER A 89 24.92 -10.96 -9.88
N ALA A 90 25.67 -10.28 -9.01
CA ALA A 90 26.34 -9.02 -9.31
C ALA A 90 25.43 -7.91 -9.86
N GLY A 91 24.18 -7.84 -9.39
CA GLY A 91 23.31 -6.68 -9.64
C GLY A 91 23.91 -5.39 -9.06
N ASP A 92 23.48 -4.23 -9.57
CA ASP A 92 23.85 -2.93 -8.99
C ASP A 92 23.46 -2.84 -7.52
N ILE A 93 22.33 -3.44 -7.19
CA ILE A 93 21.86 -3.60 -5.80
C ILE A 93 21.62 -5.08 -5.48
N SER A 94 21.79 -5.41 -4.21
CA SER A 94 21.35 -6.71 -3.67
C SER A 94 20.13 -6.52 -2.78
N VAL A 95 19.14 -7.40 -2.95
CA VAL A 95 17.89 -7.41 -2.21
C VAL A 95 17.92 -8.58 -1.22
N THR A 96 17.55 -8.32 0.01
CA THR A 96 17.46 -9.33 1.07
C THR A 96 16.12 -9.15 1.77
N TYR A 97 15.53 -10.22 2.27
CA TYR A 97 14.37 -10.14 3.14
C TYR A 97 14.65 -10.83 4.48
N HIS A 98 13.95 -10.36 5.51
CA HIS A 98 13.88 -10.99 6.82
C HIS A 98 12.43 -11.07 7.25
N ALA A 99 12.08 -12.11 7.98
CA ALA A 99 10.76 -12.23 8.57
C ALA A 99 10.86 -12.72 9.99
N ALA A 100 9.99 -12.17 10.83
CA ALA A 100 9.80 -12.59 12.21
C ALA A 100 8.30 -12.74 12.49
N ALA A 101 7.96 -13.60 13.44
CA ALA A 101 6.59 -13.74 13.94
C ALA A 101 6.66 -13.85 15.47
N GLU A 102 5.91 -12.98 16.13
CA GLU A 102 5.85 -12.91 17.60
C GLU A 102 4.40 -13.09 18.05
N LYS A 103 4.23 -13.71 19.23
CA LYS A 103 2.93 -13.83 19.87
C LYS A 103 2.73 -12.64 20.79
N GLU A 104 1.67 -11.91 20.58
CA GLU A 104 1.28 -10.77 21.39
C GLU A 104 -0.07 -11.01 22.06
N LEU A 105 -0.30 -10.32 23.17
CA LEU A 105 -1.58 -10.30 23.87
C LEU A 105 -2.37 -9.06 23.40
N ASP A 106 -3.45 -9.28 22.66
CA ASP A 106 -4.41 -8.23 22.36
C ASP A 106 -5.42 -8.15 23.51
N VAL A 107 -5.39 -7.01 24.21
CA VAL A 107 -6.27 -6.73 25.35
C VAL A 107 -7.28 -5.66 24.93
N GLN A 108 -8.51 -6.09 24.70
CA GLN A 108 -9.61 -5.17 24.39
C GLN A 108 -10.53 -5.01 25.59
N THR A 109 -10.65 -3.79 26.09
CA THR A 109 -11.57 -3.43 27.16
C THR A 109 -12.76 -2.66 26.59
N PHE A 110 -13.94 -3.24 26.66
CA PHE A 110 -15.20 -2.57 26.31
C PHE A 110 -15.86 -2.02 27.56
N GLN A 111 -16.03 -0.71 27.63
CA GLN A 111 -16.84 -0.07 28.65
C GLN A 111 -18.22 0.24 28.06
N THR A 112 -19.25 -0.41 28.54
CA THR A 112 -20.63 -0.09 28.19
C THR A 112 -21.17 0.87 29.26
N GLY A 113 -20.99 2.17 29.05
CA GLY A 113 -21.57 3.23 29.85
C GLY A 113 -22.81 3.79 29.16
N GLY A 114 -23.99 3.46 29.67
CA GLY A 114 -25.23 4.08 29.23
C GLY A 114 -25.34 5.53 29.73
N TYR A 115 -25.34 6.50 28.85
CA TYR A 115 -25.52 7.93 29.15
C TYR A 115 -27.01 8.26 29.18
N TYR A 116 -27.78 7.63 30.09
CA TYR A 116 -29.13 8.04 30.40
C TYR A 116 -29.35 7.98 31.90
N GLY A 117 -29.39 9.15 32.54
CA GLY A 117 -30.09 9.45 33.77
C GLY A 117 -29.90 8.47 34.91
N CYS A 118 -28.72 8.41 35.50
CA CYS A 118 -28.47 7.59 36.69
C CYS A 118 -28.94 8.33 37.96
N TRP A 119 -30.19 8.11 38.33
CA TRP A 119 -30.61 8.32 39.71
C TRP A 119 -30.69 6.96 40.42
N GLY A 120 -29.55 6.49 40.89
CA GLY A 120 -29.42 5.22 41.63
C GLY A 120 -28.38 4.31 41.00
N GLY A 121 -27.11 4.48 41.35
CA GLY A 121 -26.03 3.48 41.21
C GLY A 121 -25.76 2.99 39.80
N CYS A 122 -24.98 3.71 39.01
CA CYS A 122 -24.48 3.24 37.73
C CYS A 122 -23.35 2.23 37.97
N MET A 123 -23.66 0.95 37.95
CA MET A 123 -22.64 -0.12 37.79
C MET A 123 -22.38 -0.26 36.29
N GLY A 124 -21.35 0.46 35.79
CA GLY A 124 -20.81 0.21 34.46
C GLY A 124 -20.17 -1.17 34.43
N THR A 125 -20.59 -2.03 33.51
CA THR A 125 -19.95 -3.33 33.29
C THR A 125 -18.79 -3.13 32.32
N SER A 126 -17.55 -3.34 32.75
CA SER A 126 -16.40 -3.45 31.86
C SER A 126 -16.14 -4.92 31.59
N SER A 127 -16.08 -5.32 30.33
CA SER A 127 -15.61 -6.64 29.95
C SER A 127 -14.26 -6.51 29.27
N THR A 128 -13.27 -7.23 29.77
CA THR A 128 -11.93 -7.30 29.17
C THR A 128 -11.80 -8.63 28.44
N SER A 129 -11.55 -8.57 27.13
CA SER A 129 -11.23 -9.74 26.32
C SER A 129 -9.73 -9.75 26.05
N VAL A 130 -9.07 -10.87 26.34
CA VAL A 130 -7.65 -11.10 26.04
C VAL A 130 -7.56 -12.18 24.98
N LYS A 131 -6.95 -11.84 23.83
CA LYS A 131 -6.70 -12.78 22.74
C LYS A 131 -5.20 -12.87 22.46
N ASN A 132 -4.71 -14.09 22.24
CA ASN A 132 -3.37 -14.28 21.68
C ASN A 132 -3.43 -14.04 20.19
N VAL A 133 -2.70 -13.06 19.70
CA VAL A 133 -2.51 -12.80 18.27
C VAL A 133 -1.06 -13.08 17.90
N THR A 134 -0.83 -13.53 16.68
CA THR A 134 0.52 -13.63 16.13
C THR A 134 0.74 -12.42 15.23
N VAL A 135 1.75 -11.63 15.53
CA VAL A 135 2.16 -10.50 14.71
C VAL A 135 3.33 -10.92 13.84
N GLY A 136 3.19 -10.76 12.54
CA GLY A 136 4.21 -11.02 11.54
C GLY A 136 4.86 -9.70 11.09
N THR A 137 6.19 -9.70 11.02
CA THR A 137 6.97 -8.59 10.49
C THR A 137 7.79 -9.07 9.31
N ILE A 138 7.69 -8.35 8.20
CA ILE A 138 8.51 -8.55 6.98
C ILE A 138 9.41 -7.33 6.83
N ILE A 139 10.69 -7.57 6.59
CA ILE A 139 11.68 -6.53 6.31
C ILE A 139 12.27 -6.83 4.94
N VAL A 140 12.36 -5.82 4.09
CA VAL A 140 13.05 -5.87 2.80
C VAL A 140 14.17 -4.85 2.81
N ASP A 141 15.40 -5.31 2.61
CA ASP A 141 16.61 -4.50 2.59
C ASP A 141 17.18 -4.42 1.18
N ILE A 142 17.59 -3.23 0.78
CA ILE A 142 18.31 -2.96 -0.46
C ILE A 142 19.69 -2.42 -0.12
N VAL A 143 20.72 -3.10 -0.64
CA VAL A 143 22.12 -2.77 -0.41
C VAL A 143 22.77 -2.43 -1.74
N ASP A 144 23.48 -1.32 -1.85
CA ASP A 144 24.33 -1.00 -2.99
C ASP A 144 25.52 -1.96 -3.02
N THR A 145 25.65 -2.73 -4.09
CA THR A 145 26.65 -3.79 -4.22
C THR A 145 28.07 -3.24 -4.30
N LYS A 146 28.26 -2.02 -4.84
CA LYS A 146 29.58 -1.39 -4.97
C LYS A 146 30.13 -0.87 -3.63
N SER A 147 29.27 -0.17 -2.88
CA SER A 147 29.67 0.39 -1.58
C SER A 147 29.45 -0.55 -0.41
N ASN A 148 28.70 -1.63 -0.63
CA ASN A 148 28.24 -2.58 0.39
C ASN A 148 27.48 -1.88 1.54
N LYS A 149 26.78 -0.78 1.25
CA LYS A 149 25.97 -0.03 2.20
C LYS A 149 24.51 -0.29 1.97
N MET A 150 23.74 -0.42 3.05
CA MET A 150 22.28 -0.41 2.96
C MET A 150 21.84 0.97 2.48
N VAL A 151 21.02 1.00 1.43
CA VAL A 151 20.51 2.23 0.85
C VAL A 151 19.02 2.42 1.06
N TRP A 152 18.30 1.34 1.34
CA TRP A 152 16.87 1.40 1.61
C TRP A 152 16.42 0.20 2.44
N ARG A 153 15.43 0.43 3.30
CA ARG A 153 14.72 -0.58 4.09
C ARG A 153 13.24 -0.29 4.09
N GLY A 154 12.44 -1.31 3.84
CA GLY A 154 11.00 -1.32 4.08
C GLY A 154 10.65 -2.35 5.14
N THR A 155 9.76 -1.99 6.06
CA THR A 155 9.23 -2.88 7.11
C THR A 155 7.72 -2.87 7.05
N GLY A 156 7.10 -4.05 7.04
CA GLY A 156 5.65 -4.22 7.10
C GLY A 156 5.27 -5.15 8.23
N THR A 157 4.31 -4.73 9.04
CA THR A 157 3.86 -5.48 10.22
C THR A 157 2.34 -5.63 10.18
N ASP A 158 1.85 -6.84 10.38
CA ASP A 158 0.42 -7.14 10.48
C ASP A 158 0.19 -8.43 11.30
N THR A 159 -1.04 -8.65 11.72
CA THR A 159 -1.45 -9.91 12.35
C THR A 159 -1.45 -11.05 11.34
N VAL A 160 -0.92 -12.20 11.75
CA VAL A 160 -0.96 -13.44 10.95
C VAL A 160 -2.32 -14.10 11.12
N SER A 161 -3.01 -14.32 10.01
CA SER A 161 -4.28 -15.02 9.95
C SER A 161 -4.08 -16.55 9.90
N GLY A 162 -5.08 -17.31 10.36
CA GLY A 162 -5.16 -18.75 10.08
C GLY A 162 -5.44 -19.08 8.61
N ASP A 163 -5.91 -18.10 7.82
CA ASP A 163 -6.19 -18.26 6.40
C ASP A 163 -4.97 -17.91 5.53
N ALA A 164 -4.56 -18.86 4.70
CA ALA A 164 -3.41 -18.70 3.82
C ALA A 164 -3.63 -17.67 2.69
N SER A 165 -4.88 -17.48 2.24
CA SER A 165 -5.22 -16.50 1.20
C SER A 165 -5.18 -15.08 1.75
N GLU A 166 -5.67 -14.87 2.97
CA GLU A 166 -5.59 -13.60 3.66
C GLU A 166 -4.14 -13.20 3.93
N ASN A 167 -3.30 -14.14 4.41
CA ASN A 167 -1.87 -13.88 4.59
C ASN A 167 -1.16 -13.55 3.26
N ALA A 168 -1.57 -14.18 2.16
CA ALA A 168 -1.04 -13.86 0.84
C ALA A 168 -1.37 -12.42 0.42
N GLN A 169 -2.61 -11.98 0.68
CA GLN A 169 -3.03 -10.61 0.43
C GLN A 169 -2.22 -9.61 1.27
N LYS A 170 -2.12 -9.86 2.58
CA LYS A 170 -1.34 -9.02 3.51
C LYS A 170 0.13 -8.85 3.07
N ILE A 171 0.76 -9.92 2.57
CA ILE A 171 2.12 -9.86 2.02
C ILE A 171 2.17 -8.93 0.80
N ASN A 172 1.22 -9.06 -0.12
CA ASN A 172 1.18 -8.20 -1.31
C ASN A 172 0.94 -6.74 -0.94
N ASP A 173 -0.03 -6.47 -0.07
CA ASP A 173 -0.37 -5.12 0.39
C ASP A 173 0.81 -4.46 1.12
N ALA A 174 1.50 -5.23 1.98
CA ALA A 174 2.71 -4.78 2.67
C ALA A 174 3.80 -4.35 1.67
N VAL A 175 4.10 -5.21 0.69
CA VAL A 175 5.13 -4.93 -0.30
C VAL A 175 4.73 -3.76 -1.20
N GLU A 176 3.48 -3.70 -1.65
CA GLU A 176 2.99 -2.57 -2.45
C GLU A 176 3.15 -1.24 -1.72
N GLU A 177 2.73 -1.17 -0.46
CA GLU A 177 2.82 0.05 0.33
C GLU A 177 4.28 0.42 0.66
N MET A 178 5.17 -0.56 0.95
CA MET A 178 6.60 -0.32 1.12
C MET A 178 7.22 0.35 -0.11
N PHE A 179 6.91 -0.15 -1.31
CA PHE A 179 7.50 0.31 -2.57
C PHE A 179 6.78 1.50 -3.20
N LYS A 180 5.69 1.98 -2.62
CA LYS A 180 4.89 3.10 -3.13
C LYS A 180 5.72 4.33 -3.44
N ASN A 181 6.63 4.68 -2.54
CA ASN A 181 7.52 5.83 -2.66
C ASN A 181 8.96 5.45 -3.06
N TYR A 182 9.18 4.23 -3.58
CA TYR A 182 10.49 3.81 -4.09
C TYR A 182 10.59 4.11 -5.59
N PRO A 183 11.74 4.59 -6.14
CA PRO A 183 12.87 5.10 -5.37
C PRO A 183 12.50 6.41 -4.65
N PRO A 184 13.05 6.65 -3.44
CA PRO A 184 12.78 7.88 -2.73
C PRO A 184 13.34 9.08 -3.52
N LYS A 185 12.67 10.23 -3.41
CA LYS A 185 13.16 11.46 -4.03
C LYS A 185 14.37 11.96 -3.25
N SER A 186 15.53 12.06 -3.91
CA SER A 186 16.67 12.79 -3.36
C SER A 186 16.28 14.25 -3.14
N LYS A 187 16.68 14.80 -2.00
CA LYS A 187 16.50 16.25 -1.72
C LYS A 187 17.47 17.06 -2.54
#